data_cc5e4982ba7e1657c144c91ce9e6e91a
#
_entry.id   cc5e4982ba7e1657c144c91ce9e6e91a
#
_cell.length_a   1.000
_cell.length_b   1.000
_cell.length_c   1.000
_cell.angle_alpha   90.00
_cell.angle_beta   90.00
_cell.angle_gamma   90.00
#
_symmetry.space_group_name_H-M   'P 1'
#
loop_
_entity.id
_entity.type
_entity.pdbx_description
1 polymer ?
#
loop_
_entity_poly.entity_id
_entity_poly.type
_entity_poly.pdbx_seq_one_letter_code
_entity_poly.pdbx_strand_id
1 'polypeptide(L)'
;MDTLYRLYRMLLSNISTNFIRCLHDEIKWDNKLIAILGPRGVGKTTMLLQHIKLYDNINETLFVTADDLYFAEHKVFDLAMDFYQHGGKKLYIDEIHKYGGWAREIKNIYDLIPKLQVVYAGSFILDLEVGEVDLSRRKLEYRMVGLSFREYLAISYGYYPFFQEKGYLLRLQSIIKQTLENDIPTFANMNIAAALKLKRLLYIIVKSIPFKPNFTKLATLLDMNRNTVSDLMCYLEKAGIINQLRAETEGIRLLGKVDKVYLNNTNLVYVLSGNIPDIGNVRRNVIPLWVFVSLY
;
A
#
# COMPACT_ATOMS: atom_id res chain seq x y z
N MET A 1 -20.61 17.00 -8.01
CA MET A 1 -20.95 16.53 -6.64
C MET A 1 -21.97 15.39 -6.65
N ASP A 2 -23.15 15.50 -7.28
CA ASP A 2 -24.22 14.47 -7.22
C ASP A 2 -23.79 13.07 -7.68
N THR A 3 -22.96 12.98 -8.71
CA THR A 3 -22.41 11.71 -9.19
C THR A 3 -21.52 11.06 -8.14
N LEU A 4 -20.64 11.83 -7.48
CA LEU A 4 -19.77 11.32 -6.41
C LEU A 4 -20.57 10.81 -5.21
N TYR A 5 -21.61 11.54 -4.79
CA TYR A 5 -22.50 11.08 -3.72
C TYR A 5 -23.26 9.81 -4.08
N ARG A 6 -23.69 9.65 -5.33
CA ARG A 6 -24.36 8.43 -5.81
C ARG A 6 -23.42 7.23 -5.76
N LEU A 7 -22.20 7.38 -6.26
CA LEU A 7 -21.17 6.34 -6.22
C LEU A 7 -20.82 5.95 -4.77
N TYR A 8 -20.61 6.95 -3.94
CA TYR A 8 -20.34 6.74 -2.52
C TYR A 8 -21.44 5.93 -1.81
N ARG A 9 -22.71 6.30 -1.99
CA ARG A 9 -23.86 5.57 -1.38
C ARG A 9 -23.96 4.14 -1.92
N MET A 10 -23.70 3.92 -3.19
CA MET A 10 -23.66 2.60 -3.80
C MET A 10 -22.56 1.72 -3.18
N LEU A 11 -21.37 2.27 -2.97
CA LEU A 11 -20.28 1.55 -2.30
C LEU A 11 -20.65 1.17 -0.86
N LEU A 12 -21.22 2.09 -0.11
CA LEU A 12 -21.65 1.84 1.27
C LEU A 12 -22.72 0.77 1.38
N SER A 13 -23.68 0.70 0.45
CA SER A 13 -24.75 -0.30 0.49
C SER A 13 -24.20 -1.72 0.32
N ASN A 14 -23.12 -1.88 -0.45
CA ASN A 14 -22.53 -3.17 -0.79
C ASN A 14 -21.45 -3.65 0.19
N ILE A 15 -21.01 -2.78 1.13
CA ILE A 15 -19.91 -3.15 2.04
C ILE A 15 -20.38 -4.05 3.18
N SER A 16 -19.72 -5.19 3.36
CA SER A 16 -19.92 -6.08 4.50
C SER A 16 -19.16 -5.60 5.72
N THR A 17 -19.77 -5.69 6.90
CA THR A 17 -19.17 -5.33 8.19
C THR A 17 -18.93 -6.55 9.08
N ASN A 18 -19.04 -7.77 8.53
CA ASN A 18 -18.88 -9.01 9.29
C ASN A 18 -17.45 -9.23 9.81
N PHE A 19 -16.47 -8.65 9.15
CA PHE A 19 -15.08 -8.71 9.56
C PHE A 19 -14.46 -7.34 9.40
N ILE A 20 -13.88 -6.83 10.49
CA ILE A 20 -13.16 -5.56 10.56
C ILE A 20 -11.71 -5.85 10.91
N ARG A 21 -10.77 -5.17 10.28
CA ARG A 21 -9.33 -5.30 10.53
C ARG A 21 -8.97 -4.81 11.93
N CYS A 22 -8.07 -5.51 12.63
CA CYS A 22 -7.62 -5.11 13.97
C CYS A 22 -7.05 -3.69 14.01
N LEU A 23 -6.38 -3.25 12.95
CA LEU A 23 -5.87 -1.89 12.81
C LEU A 23 -6.96 -0.82 13.01
N HIS A 24 -8.22 -1.13 12.69
CA HIS A 24 -9.34 -0.18 12.87
C HIS A 24 -9.44 0.36 14.29
N ASP A 25 -9.21 -0.50 15.30
CA ASP A 25 -9.32 -0.16 16.72
C ASP A 25 -8.11 0.66 17.22
N GLU A 26 -7.00 0.64 16.48
CA GLU A 26 -5.79 1.38 16.81
C GLU A 26 -5.81 2.81 16.24
N ILE A 27 -6.66 3.07 15.24
CA ILE A 27 -6.74 4.37 14.57
C ILE A 27 -7.48 5.36 15.45
N LYS A 28 -6.86 6.52 15.68
CA LYS A 28 -7.49 7.68 16.32
C LYS A 28 -8.31 8.45 15.29
N TRP A 29 -9.53 7.95 15.06
CA TRP A 29 -10.45 8.43 14.01
C TRP A 29 -10.94 9.87 14.20
N ASP A 30 -10.72 10.48 15.34
CA ASP A 30 -11.04 11.88 15.66
C ASP A 30 -9.95 12.87 15.23
N ASN A 31 -8.81 12.38 14.76
CA ASN A 31 -7.72 13.24 14.32
C ASN A 31 -8.05 13.95 13.00
N LYS A 32 -7.61 15.21 12.88
CA LYS A 32 -7.90 16.08 11.74
C LYS A 32 -7.38 15.55 10.40
N LEU A 33 -6.19 14.91 10.40
CA LEU A 33 -5.59 14.35 9.20
C LEU A 33 -5.02 12.96 9.48
N ILE A 34 -5.58 11.97 8.81
CA ILE A 34 -5.23 10.56 8.97
C ILE A 34 -4.75 10.00 7.63
N ALA A 35 -3.62 9.34 7.64
CA ALA A 35 -3.06 8.62 6.49
C ALA A 35 -3.10 7.11 6.74
N ILE A 36 -3.71 6.33 5.85
CA ILE A 36 -3.72 4.87 5.92
C ILE A 36 -2.97 4.32 4.72
N LEU A 37 -1.73 3.91 4.94
CA LEU A 37 -0.83 3.45 3.90
C LEU A 37 -0.69 1.93 3.93
N GLY A 38 -0.57 1.32 2.77
CA GLY A 38 -0.39 -0.13 2.71
C GLY A 38 -0.37 -0.68 1.29
N PRO A 39 0.10 -1.94 1.11
CA PRO A 39 0.10 -2.59 -0.18
C PRO A 39 -1.29 -2.62 -0.82
N ARG A 40 -1.32 -2.77 -2.14
CA ARG A 40 -2.58 -2.94 -2.86
C ARG A 40 -3.26 -4.24 -2.46
N GLY A 41 -4.58 -4.21 -2.26
CA GLY A 41 -5.38 -5.40 -1.95
C GLY A 41 -5.43 -5.79 -0.47
N VAL A 42 -4.81 -5.05 0.45
CA VAL A 42 -4.86 -5.35 1.89
C VAL A 42 -6.17 -4.96 2.57
N GLY A 43 -7.07 -4.27 1.86
CA GLY A 43 -8.41 -3.92 2.36
C GLY A 43 -8.56 -2.51 2.88
N LYS A 44 -7.69 -1.55 2.50
CA LYS A 44 -7.79 -0.14 2.91
C LYS A 44 -9.15 0.47 2.60
N THR A 45 -9.56 0.42 1.33
CA THR A 45 -10.89 0.89 0.87
C THR A 45 -12.03 0.30 1.68
N THR A 46 -11.98 -1.04 1.90
CA THR A 46 -12.99 -1.75 2.70
C THR A 46 -13.06 -1.21 4.12
N MET A 47 -11.91 -1.05 4.79
CA MET A 47 -11.84 -0.57 6.16
C MET A 47 -12.37 0.87 6.29
N LEU A 48 -12.05 1.77 5.33
CA LEU A 48 -12.59 3.12 5.30
C LEU A 48 -14.11 3.12 5.18
N LEU A 49 -14.66 2.38 4.21
CA LEU A 49 -16.10 2.27 3.99
C LEU A 49 -16.81 1.62 5.17
N GLN A 50 -16.21 0.62 5.83
CA GLN A 50 -16.73 0.01 7.05
C GLN A 50 -16.81 1.03 8.20
N HIS A 51 -15.74 1.82 8.40
CA HIS A 51 -15.75 2.88 9.42
C HIS A 51 -16.86 3.88 9.17
N ILE A 52 -16.97 4.40 7.94
CA ILE A 52 -18.03 5.34 7.57
C ILE A 52 -19.41 4.76 7.86
N LYS A 53 -19.65 3.51 7.42
CA LYS A 53 -20.95 2.85 7.57
C LYS A 53 -21.37 2.66 9.02
N LEU A 54 -20.40 2.40 9.92
CA LEU A 54 -20.67 2.04 11.30
C LEU A 54 -20.64 3.23 12.28
N TYR A 55 -19.83 4.25 11.99
CA TYR A 55 -19.49 5.27 12.98
C TYR A 55 -19.71 6.71 12.53
N ASP A 56 -19.83 6.98 11.22
CA ASP A 56 -19.95 8.33 10.72
C ASP A 56 -21.37 8.71 10.33
N ASN A 57 -21.66 10.01 10.36
CA ASN A 57 -22.87 10.54 9.77
C ASN A 57 -22.72 10.61 8.24
N ILE A 58 -23.42 9.74 7.52
CA ILE A 58 -23.34 9.60 6.06
C ILE A 58 -23.66 10.92 5.33
N ASN A 59 -24.50 11.78 5.89
CA ASN A 59 -24.88 13.06 5.27
C ASN A 59 -23.80 14.14 5.44
N GLU A 60 -22.89 13.98 6.41
CA GLU A 60 -21.79 14.91 6.68
C GLU A 60 -20.43 14.33 6.23
N THR A 61 -20.48 13.18 5.57
CA THR A 61 -19.30 12.44 5.12
C THR A 61 -19.33 12.26 3.60
N LEU A 62 -18.17 12.37 2.96
CA LEU A 62 -17.99 12.06 1.56
C LEU A 62 -16.77 11.12 1.39
N PHE A 63 -16.95 10.05 0.60
CA PHE A 63 -15.88 9.18 0.17
C PHE A 63 -15.68 9.31 -1.35
N VAL A 64 -14.44 9.53 -1.75
CA VAL A 64 -14.03 9.60 -3.16
C VAL A 64 -12.78 8.77 -3.40
N THR A 65 -12.54 8.38 -4.63
CA THR A 65 -11.28 7.78 -5.06
C THR A 65 -10.54 8.73 -5.99
N ALA A 66 -9.27 8.94 -5.76
CA ALA A 66 -8.47 9.94 -6.48
C ALA A 66 -8.16 9.57 -7.93
N ASP A 67 -8.45 8.33 -8.36
CA ASP A 67 -8.38 7.88 -9.74
C ASP A 67 -9.72 8.02 -10.51
N ASP A 68 -10.76 8.62 -9.88
CA ASP A 68 -12.01 8.92 -10.56
C ASP A 68 -11.79 9.97 -11.67
N LEU A 69 -12.50 9.79 -12.78
CA LEU A 69 -12.47 10.73 -13.93
C LEU A 69 -12.83 12.17 -13.55
N TYR A 70 -13.57 12.35 -12.46
CA TYR A 70 -13.88 13.66 -11.91
C TYR A 70 -12.61 14.49 -11.66
N PHE A 71 -11.54 13.87 -11.17
CA PHE A 71 -10.29 14.54 -10.85
C PHE A 71 -9.37 14.79 -12.07
N ALA A 72 -9.77 14.38 -13.26
CA ALA A 72 -9.11 14.80 -14.49
C ALA A 72 -9.31 16.30 -14.79
N GLU A 73 -10.45 16.86 -14.35
CA GLU A 73 -10.84 18.25 -14.61
C GLU A 73 -10.99 19.09 -13.31
N HIS A 74 -11.08 18.46 -12.14
CA HIS A 74 -11.36 19.12 -10.87
C HIS A 74 -10.27 18.85 -9.84
N LYS A 75 -9.98 19.84 -9.01
CA LYS A 75 -9.00 19.72 -7.93
C LYS A 75 -9.61 19.12 -6.67
N VAL A 76 -8.81 18.37 -5.93
CA VAL A 76 -9.19 17.81 -4.63
C VAL A 76 -9.48 18.94 -3.63
N PHE A 77 -8.72 20.03 -3.68
CA PHE A 77 -8.94 21.22 -2.84
C PHE A 77 -10.30 21.87 -3.11
N ASP A 78 -10.67 22.04 -4.38
CA ASP A 78 -11.94 22.68 -4.76
C ASP A 78 -13.14 21.82 -4.31
N LEU A 79 -13.04 20.49 -4.48
CA LEU A 79 -14.03 19.55 -3.95
C LEU A 79 -14.16 19.66 -2.43
N ALA A 80 -13.05 19.70 -1.70
CA ALA A 80 -13.04 19.79 -0.24
C ALA A 80 -13.68 21.08 0.25
N MET A 81 -13.41 22.20 -0.43
CA MET A 81 -13.98 23.51 -0.11
C MET A 81 -15.49 23.53 -0.35
N ASP A 82 -15.94 23.06 -1.53
CA ASP A 82 -17.35 22.99 -1.88
C ASP A 82 -18.11 22.05 -0.92
N PHE A 83 -17.56 20.88 -0.63
CA PHE A 83 -18.12 19.93 0.33
C PHE A 83 -18.28 20.54 1.73
N TYR A 84 -17.26 21.24 2.22
CA TYR A 84 -17.30 21.90 3.53
C TYR A 84 -18.34 23.04 3.58
N GLN A 85 -18.45 23.86 2.53
CA GLN A 85 -19.44 24.94 2.43
C GLN A 85 -20.88 24.42 2.47
N HIS A 86 -21.13 23.19 2.00
CA HIS A 86 -22.42 22.52 2.06
C HIS A 86 -22.64 21.69 3.34
N GLY A 87 -21.83 21.92 4.39
CA GLY A 87 -22.01 21.29 5.70
C GLY A 87 -21.25 19.97 5.89
N GLY A 88 -20.39 19.59 4.94
CA GLY A 88 -19.54 18.42 5.06
C GLY A 88 -18.51 18.55 6.18
N LYS A 89 -18.26 17.46 6.90
CA LYS A 89 -17.34 17.42 8.05
C LYS A 89 -16.18 16.45 7.87
N LYS A 90 -16.39 15.35 7.15
CA LYS A 90 -15.39 14.29 6.98
C LYS A 90 -15.23 13.91 5.51
N LEU A 91 -14.02 14.07 4.98
CA LEU A 91 -13.67 13.72 3.60
C LEU A 91 -12.69 12.54 3.58
N TYR A 92 -13.09 11.46 2.95
CA TYR A 92 -12.27 10.26 2.74
C TYR A 92 -11.81 10.21 1.29
N ILE A 93 -10.50 10.07 1.07
CA ILE A 93 -9.89 10.06 -0.26
C ILE A 93 -9.07 8.77 -0.41
N ASP A 94 -9.54 7.84 -1.21
CA ASP A 94 -8.81 6.61 -1.50
C ASP A 94 -7.89 6.78 -2.71
N GLU A 95 -6.88 5.90 -2.82
CA GLU A 95 -5.89 5.86 -3.91
C GLU A 95 -5.22 7.22 -4.20
N ILE A 96 -4.98 8.03 -3.15
CA ILE A 96 -4.50 9.43 -3.26
C ILE A 96 -3.24 9.56 -4.15
N HIS A 97 -2.39 8.53 -4.20
CA HIS A 97 -1.19 8.48 -5.02
C HIS A 97 -1.45 8.52 -6.55
N LYS A 98 -2.69 8.37 -6.99
CA LYS A 98 -3.09 8.51 -8.39
C LYS A 98 -3.28 9.96 -8.81
N TYR A 99 -3.38 10.88 -7.86
CA TYR A 99 -3.58 12.30 -8.12
C TYR A 99 -2.28 13.09 -7.98
N GLY A 100 -1.81 13.70 -9.08
CA GLY A 100 -0.59 14.50 -9.08
C GLY A 100 -0.71 15.75 -8.21
N GLY A 101 0.32 16.04 -7.40
CA GLY A 101 0.33 17.22 -6.52
C GLY A 101 -0.54 17.10 -5.25
N TRP A 102 -1.06 15.92 -4.97
CA TRP A 102 -1.94 15.62 -3.84
C TRP A 102 -1.45 16.16 -2.50
N ALA A 103 -0.15 16.04 -2.20
CA ALA A 103 0.41 16.44 -0.91
C ALA A 103 0.25 17.94 -0.64
N ARG A 104 0.43 18.78 -1.68
CA ARG A 104 0.23 20.23 -1.59
C ARG A 104 -1.25 20.56 -1.36
N GLU A 105 -2.16 19.89 -2.02
CA GLU A 105 -3.59 20.13 -1.84
C GLU A 105 -4.09 19.66 -0.48
N ILE A 106 -3.68 18.50 0.01
CA ILE A 106 -3.97 18.02 1.37
C ILE A 106 -3.44 18.99 2.43
N LYS A 107 -2.21 19.52 2.23
CA LYS A 107 -1.67 20.55 3.11
C LYS A 107 -2.56 21.81 3.12
N ASN A 108 -2.96 22.30 1.94
CA ASN A 108 -3.82 23.46 1.84
C ASN A 108 -5.20 23.23 2.50
N ILE A 109 -5.79 22.06 2.30
CA ILE A 109 -7.04 21.69 2.98
C ILE A 109 -6.85 21.71 4.50
N TYR A 110 -5.78 21.10 4.98
CA TYR A 110 -5.46 21.10 6.42
C TYR A 110 -5.30 22.50 6.98
N ASP A 111 -4.58 23.38 6.30
CA ASP A 111 -4.26 24.72 6.81
C ASP A 111 -5.45 25.68 6.67
N LEU A 112 -6.24 25.60 5.59
CA LEU A 112 -7.28 26.58 5.24
C LEU A 112 -8.70 26.16 5.66
N ILE A 113 -8.96 24.86 5.90
CA ILE A 113 -10.28 24.35 6.31
C ILE A 113 -10.16 23.68 7.69
N PRO A 114 -10.09 24.45 8.79
CA PRO A 114 -9.68 23.92 10.09
C PRO A 114 -10.66 22.91 10.69
N LYS A 115 -11.94 22.92 10.30
CA LYS A 115 -12.98 22.01 10.82
C LYS A 115 -13.26 20.81 9.93
N LEU A 116 -12.66 20.72 8.76
CA LEU A 116 -12.78 19.56 7.90
C LEU A 116 -11.75 18.48 8.31
N GLN A 117 -12.25 17.32 8.64
CA GLN A 117 -11.42 16.14 8.85
C GLN A 117 -11.15 15.47 7.51
N VAL A 118 -9.88 15.07 7.29
CA VAL A 118 -9.48 14.36 6.07
C VAL A 118 -8.83 13.03 6.44
N VAL A 119 -9.32 11.97 5.83
CA VAL A 119 -8.72 10.63 5.91
C VAL A 119 -8.33 10.22 4.49
N TYR A 120 -7.06 9.95 4.25
CA TYR A 120 -6.65 9.47 2.94
C TYR A 120 -5.97 8.11 3.00
N ALA A 121 -6.16 7.32 1.95
CA ALA A 121 -5.51 6.04 1.80
C ALA A 121 -4.68 5.97 0.51
N GLY A 122 -3.60 5.21 0.56
CA GLY A 122 -2.72 5.05 -0.58
C GLY A 122 -1.71 3.92 -0.42
N SER A 123 -0.84 3.77 -1.43
CA SER A 123 0.27 2.83 -1.39
C SER A 123 1.39 3.34 -0.48
N PHE A 124 2.21 2.43 0.09
CA PHE A 124 3.47 2.79 0.76
C PHE A 124 4.47 3.56 -0.12
N ILE A 125 4.27 3.54 -1.43
CA ILE A 125 5.07 4.35 -2.37
C ILE A 125 5.01 5.83 -2.03
N LEU A 126 3.91 6.32 -1.42
CA LEU A 126 3.79 7.71 -0.97
C LEU A 126 4.86 8.15 0.04
N ASP A 127 5.44 7.21 0.80
CA ASP A 127 6.56 7.53 1.71
C ASP A 127 7.81 8.08 0.99
N LEU A 128 7.89 7.88 -0.32
CA LEU A 128 9.01 8.33 -1.15
C LEU A 128 8.79 9.75 -1.71
N GLU A 129 7.56 10.25 -1.75
CA GLU A 129 7.22 11.60 -2.25
C GLU A 129 7.54 12.73 -1.24
N VAL A 130 8.16 12.40 -0.11
CA VAL A 130 8.35 13.29 1.05
C VAL A 130 9.28 14.51 0.79
N GLY A 131 9.74 14.73 -0.45
CA GLY A 131 10.66 15.84 -0.76
C GLY A 131 10.02 17.23 -0.91
N GLU A 132 8.72 17.34 -1.21
CA GLU A 132 8.13 18.63 -1.60
C GLU A 132 7.19 19.28 -0.56
N VAL A 133 6.52 18.51 0.29
CA VAL A 133 5.55 19.06 1.24
C VAL A 133 5.62 18.36 2.58
N ASP A 134 5.94 19.09 3.65
CA ASP A 134 6.00 18.56 5.01
C ASP A 134 4.60 18.34 5.58
N LEU A 135 4.05 17.14 5.39
CA LEU A 135 2.83 16.65 6.05
C LEU A 135 3.13 15.89 7.35
N SER A 136 4.41 15.61 7.66
CA SER A 136 4.82 14.76 8.77
C SER A 136 4.33 15.23 10.13
N ARG A 137 4.23 16.55 10.33
CA ARG A 137 3.75 17.17 11.57
C ARG A 137 2.21 17.32 11.64
N ARG A 138 1.51 17.05 10.53
CA ARG A 138 0.08 17.30 10.40
C ARG A 138 -0.75 16.02 10.44
N LYS A 139 -0.18 14.90 9.97
CA LYS A 139 -0.88 13.62 9.81
C LYS A 139 -0.56 12.65 10.94
N LEU A 140 -1.55 11.84 11.32
CA LEU A 140 -1.29 10.54 11.94
C LEU A 140 -1.25 9.49 10.83
N GLU A 141 -0.14 8.75 10.77
CA GLU A 141 0.06 7.71 9.76
C GLU A 141 -0.09 6.34 10.37
N TYR A 142 -0.89 5.50 9.71
CA TYR A 142 -1.10 4.11 10.05
C TYR A 142 -0.74 3.21 8.89
N ARG A 143 -0.02 2.12 9.19
CA ARG A 143 0.44 1.16 8.19
C ARG A 143 -0.43 -0.09 8.21
N MET A 144 -1.20 -0.27 7.13
CA MET A 144 -2.03 -1.44 6.95
C MET A 144 -1.30 -2.49 6.12
N VAL A 145 -0.84 -3.53 6.78
CA VAL A 145 -0.20 -4.70 6.15
C VAL A 145 -1.24 -5.79 5.84
N GLY A 146 -0.81 -6.94 5.32
CA GLY A 146 -1.68 -8.09 5.15
C GLY A 146 -2.29 -8.57 6.46
N LEU A 147 -3.15 -9.59 6.41
CA LEU A 147 -3.80 -10.12 7.60
C LEU A 147 -2.78 -10.59 8.64
N SER A 148 -2.98 -10.18 9.89
CA SER A 148 -2.26 -10.73 11.03
C SER A 148 -2.63 -12.20 11.25
N PHE A 149 -1.86 -12.93 12.04
CA PHE A 149 -2.19 -14.33 12.35
C PHE A 149 -3.56 -14.49 13.02
N ARG A 150 -3.90 -13.57 13.92
CA ARG A 150 -5.21 -13.55 14.57
C ARG A 150 -6.34 -13.34 13.56
N GLU A 151 -6.20 -12.38 12.66
CA GLU A 151 -7.16 -12.11 11.60
C GLU A 151 -7.26 -13.28 10.62
N TYR A 152 -6.13 -13.89 10.27
CA TYR A 152 -6.06 -15.10 9.45
C TYR A 152 -6.82 -16.27 10.07
N LEU A 153 -6.67 -16.54 11.36
CA LEU A 153 -7.42 -17.59 12.04
C LEU A 153 -8.92 -17.30 12.08
N ALA A 154 -9.29 -16.01 12.24
CA ALA A 154 -10.68 -15.60 12.30
C ALA A 154 -11.40 -15.75 10.94
N ILE A 155 -10.68 -15.62 9.81
CA ILE A 155 -11.26 -15.67 8.46
C ILE A 155 -10.98 -17.00 7.75
N SER A 156 -10.13 -17.88 8.31
CA SER A 156 -9.72 -19.15 7.69
C SER A 156 -8.90 -18.99 6.39
N TYR A 157 -7.60 -18.74 6.50
CA TYR A 157 -6.55 -18.85 5.47
C TYR A 157 -6.38 -17.70 4.45
N GLY A 158 -5.28 -16.95 4.53
CA GLY A 158 -4.74 -16.10 3.47
C GLY A 158 -4.29 -14.71 3.89
N TYR A 159 -3.21 -14.21 3.25
CA TYR A 159 -2.61 -12.89 3.53
C TYR A 159 -3.50 -11.73 3.08
N TYR A 160 -4.23 -11.90 1.98
CA TYR A 160 -5.15 -10.89 1.46
C TYR A 160 -6.60 -11.26 1.75
N PRO A 161 -7.46 -10.30 2.10
CA PRO A 161 -8.87 -10.55 2.43
C PRO A 161 -9.68 -11.28 1.35
N PHE A 162 -9.29 -11.16 0.08
CA PHE A 162 -9.97 -11.79 -1.06
C PHE A 162 -9.50 -13.22 -1.37
N PHE A 163 -8.72 -13.86 -0.50
CA PHE A 163 -8.18 -15.21 -0.77
C PHE A 163 -9.24 -16.30 -0.90
N GLN A 164 -10.44 -16.10 -0.34
CA GLN A 164 -11.57 -17.05 -0.48
C GLN A 164 -12.26 -16.96 -1.84
N GLU A 165 -11.96 -15.94 -2.66
CA GLU A 165 -12.57 -15.78 -3.96
C GLU A 165 -12.04 -16.81 -4.97
N LYS A 166 -12.96 -17.37 -5.80
CA LYS A 166 -12.52 -18.16 -6.95
C LYS A 166 -11.58 -17.34 -7.83
N GLY A 167 -10.41 -17.91 -8.16
CA GLY A 167 -9.40 -17.20 -8.95
C GLY A 167 -8.46 -16.31 -8.15
N TYR A 168 -8.36 -16.49 -6.84
CA TYR A 168 -7.44 -15.76 -5.95
C TYR A 168 -6.03 -15.59 -6.53
N LEU A 169 -5.39 -16.65 -7.02
CA LEU A 169 -4.03 -16.58 -7.58
C LEU A 169 -3.97 -15.71 -8.85
N LEU A 170 -5.00 -15.75 -9.70
CA LEU A 170 -5.09 -14.88 -10.89
C LEU A 170 -5.24 -13.42 -10.48
N ARG A 171 -6.06 -13.13 -9.47
CA ARG A 171 -6.22 -11.79 -8.93
C ARG A 171 -4.92 -11.27 -8.30
N LEU A 172 -4.24 -12.11 -7.52
CA LEU A 172 -2.94 -11.79 -6.95
C LEU A 172 -1.90 -11.52 -8.05
N GLN A 173 -1.89 -12.33 -9.12
CA GLN A 173 -1.03 -12.10 -10.29
C GLN A 173 -1.31 -10.74 -10.94
N SER A 174 -2.57 -10.37 -11.12
CA SER A 174 -2.97 -9.07 -11.70
C SER A 174 -2.53 -7.90 -10.82
N ILE A 175 -2.67 -8.02 -9.49
CA ILE A 175 -2.21 -7.00 -8.53
C ILE A 175 -0.71 -6.80 -8.64
N ILE A 176 0.07 -7.88 -8.62
CA ILE A 176 1.54 -7.80 -8.71
C ILE A 176 1.96 -7.23 -10.07
N LYS A 177 1.30 -7.68 -11.16
CA LYS A 177 1.55 -7.14 -12.49
C LYS A 177 1.33 -5.63 -12.51
N GLN A 178 0.21 -5.15 -12.00
CA GLN A 178 -0.10 -3.72 -11.96
C GLN A 178 0.90 -2.93 -11.10
N THR A 179 1.29 -3.46 -9.94
CA THR A 179 2.30 -2.81 -9.09
C THR A 179 3.65 -2.69 -9.81
N LEU A 180 4.09 -3.74 -10.51
CA LEU A 180 5.39 -3.75 -11.19
C LEU A 180 5.40 -2.99 -12.52
N GLU A 181 4.28 -2.95 -13.24
CA GLU A 181 4.20 -2.35 -14.59
C GLU A 181 3.69 -0.91 -14.58
N ASN A 182 2.91 -0.52 -13.58
CA ASN A 182 2.30 0.80 -13.51
C ASN A 182 2.69 1.56 -12.24
N ASP A 183 2.40 1.02 -11.04
CA ASP A 183 2.51 1.80 -9.80
C ASP A 183 3.97 2.21 -9.52
N ILE A 184 4.90 1.25 -9.47
CA ILE A 184 6.33 1.54 -9.24
C ILE A 184 6.95 2.34 -10.40
N PRO A 185 6.78 1.96 -11.69
CA PRO A 185 7.35 2.73 -12.79
C PRO A 185 6.85 4.16 -12.89
N THR A 186 5.57 4.40 -12.69
CA THR A 186 4.99 5.76 -12.69
C THR A 186 5.59 6.60 -11.58
N PHE A 187 5.64 6.05 -10.38
CA PHE A 187 6.19 6.73 -9.21
C PHE A 187 7.69 7.05 -9.37
N ALA A 188 8.49 6.06 -9.74
CA ALA A 188 9.94 6.20 -9.88
C ALA A 188 10.37 6.78 -11.24
N ASN A 189 9.42 7.25 -12.05
CA ASN A 189 9.67 7.77 -13.40
C ASN A 189 10.54 6.83 -14.25
N MET A 190 10.23 5.52 -14.19
CA MET A 190 11.00 4.48 -14.86
C MET A 190 10.57 4.33 -16.32
N ASN A 191 11.55 4.14 -17.20
CA ASN A 191 11.28 3.70 -18.55
C ASN A 191 10.93 2.18 -18.60
N ILE A 192 10.43 1.72 -19.74
CA ILE A 192 10.01 0.32 -19.95
C ILE A 192 11.15 -0.66 -19.68
N ALA A 193 12.39 -0.33 -20.07
CA ALA A 193 13.56 -1.18 -19.84
C ALA A 193 13.86 -1.38 -18.35
N ALA A 194 13.74 -0.32 -17.55
CA ALA A 194 13.92 -0.39 -16.09
C ALA A 194 12.80 -1.21 -15.42
N ALA A 195 11.55 -1.08 -15.88
CA ALA A 195 10.43 -1.88 -15.38
C ALA A 195 10.62 -3.38 -15.67
N LEU A 196 11.14 -3.73 -16.84
CA LEU A 196 11.50 -5.12 -17.17
C LEU A 196 12.63 -5.66 -16.27
N LYS A 197 13.62 -4.84 -15.95
CA LYS A 197 14.70 -5.20 -15.04
C LYS A 197 14.20 -5.40 -13.60
N LEU A 198 13.23 -4.57 -13.15
CA LEU A 198 12.54 -4.75 -11.87
C LEU A 198 11.83 -6.12 -11.78
N LYS A 199 11.11 -6.50 -12.83
CA LYS A 199 10.47 -7.83 -12.92
C LYS A 199 11.51 -8.96 -12.85
N ARG A 200 12.61 -8.84 -13.59
CA ARG A 200 13.70 -9.84 -13.58
C ARG A 200 14.32 -9.95 -12.18
N LEU A 201 14.53 -8.83 -11.48
CA LEU A 201 15.03 -8.83 -10.11
C LEU A 201 14.09 -9.60 -9.18
N LEU A 202 12.79 -9.33 -9.22
CA LEU A 202 11.81 -10.05 -8.39
C LEU A 202 11.81 -11.54 -8.69
N TYR A 203 11.90 -11.93 -9.96
CA TYR A 203 11.97 -13.34 -10.36
C TYR A 203 13.22 -14.06 -9.81
N ILE A 204 14.39 -13.38 -9.79
CA ILE A 204 15.63 -13.91 -9.19
C ILE A 204 15.42 -14.12 -7.68
N ILE A 205 14.80 -13.16 -6.99
CA ILE A 205 14.50 -13.25 -5.57
C ILE A 205 13.61 -14.47 -5.30
N VAL A 206 12.49 -14.58 -6.01
CA VAL A 206 11.50 -15.67 -5.82
C VAL A 206 12.11 -17.05 -5.96
N LYS A 207 13.02 -17.24 -6.92
CA LYS A 207 13.69 -18.53 -7.15
C LYS A 207 14.70 -18.92 -6.07
N SER A 208 15.15 -17.98 -5.26
CA SER A 208 16.29 -18.18 -4.33
C SER A 208 15.94 -17.91 -2.88
N ILE A 209 14.67 -17.94 -2.49
CA ILE A 209 14.22 -17.62 -1.13
C ILE A 209 14.65 -18.68 -0.11
N PRO A 210 15.17 -18.29 1.06
CA PRO A 210 15.54 -16.93 1.49
C PRO A 210 16.73 -16.40 0.70
N PHE A 211 16.58 -15.21 0.12
CA PHE A 211 17.57 -14.65 -0.80
C PHE A 211 18.60 -13.81 -0.06
N LYS A 212 19.89 -14.17 -0.19
CA LYS A 212 21.00 -13.35 0.30
C LYS A 212 21.54 -12.50 -0.87
N PRO A 213 21.27 -11.18 -0.87
CA PRO A 213 21.60 -10.35 -2.02
C PRO A 213 23.12 -10.14 -2.16
N ASN A 214 23.62 -10.39 -3.36
CA ASN A 214 24.93 -9.91 -3.79
C ASN A 214 24.72 -8.82 -4.82
N PHE A 215 24.76 -7.57 -4.39
CA PHE A 215 24.44 -6.41 -5.24
C PHE A 215 25.36 -6.29 -6.45
N THR A 216 26.63 -6.67 -6.35
CA THR A 216 27.57 -6.66 -7.48
C THR A 216 27.18 -7.70 -8.54
N LYS A 217 26.88 -8.93 -8.11
CA LYS A 217 26.42 -9.99 -9.01
C LYS A 217 25.09 -9.66 -9.66
N LEU A 218 24.14 -9.07 -8.90
CA LEU A 218 22.85 -8.61 -9.42
C LEU A 218 23.02 -7.49 -10.44
N ALA A 219 23.90 -6.54 -10.18
CA ALA A 219 24.21 -5.44 -11.08
C ALA A 219 24.70 -5.97 -12.45
N THR A 220 25.62 -6.94 -12.44
CA THR A 220 26.09 -7.60 -13.67
C THR A 220 24.97 -8.37 -14.38
N LEU A 221 24.17 -9.16 -13.64
CA LEU A 221 23.07 -9.96 -14.24
C LEU A 221 21.96 -9.12 -14.86
N LEU A 222 21.71 -7.94 -14.30
CA LEU A 222 20.65 -7.03 -14.74
C LEU A 222 21.16 -5.94 -15.69
N ASP A 223 22.48 -5.93 -15.95
CA ASP A 223 23.12 -4.87 -16.72
C ASP A 223 22.72 -3.47 -16.19
N MET A 224 23.05 -3.24 -14.89
CA MET A 224 22.74 -2.02 -14.16
C MET A 224 23.89 -1.68 -13.22
N ASN A 225 23.93 -0.43 -12.73
CA ASN A 225 24.83 -0.13 -11.64
C ASN A 225 24.29 -0.64 -10.28
N ARG A 226 25.18 -0.77 -9.31
CA ARG A 226 24.86 -1.30 -7.98
C ARG A 226 23.85 -0.44 -7.21
N ASN A 227 23.90 0.89 -7.36
CA ASN A 227 23.00 1.81 -6.69
C ASN A 227 21.56 1.64 -7.24
N THR A 228 21.42 1.56 -8.55
CA THR A 228 20.12 1.30 -9.17
C THR A 228 19.49 -0.02 -8.70
N VAL A 229 20.29 -1.10 -8.54
CA VAL A 229 19.77 -2.36 -7.96
C VAL A 229 19.29 -2.14 -6.54
N SER A 230 20.01 -1.35 -5.73
CA SER A 230 19.59 -0.99 -4.37
C SER A 230 18.27 -0.22 -4.37
N ASP A 231 18.11 0.73 -5.29
CA ASP A 231 16.87 1.51 -5.43
C ASP A 231 15.69 0.60 -5.82
N LEU A 232 15.89 -0.32 -6.78
CA LEU A 232 14.86 -1.31 -7.15
C LEU A 232 14.45 -2.19 -5.98
N MET A 233 15.39 -2.61 -5.14
CA MET A 233 15.10 -3.37 -3.92
C MET A 233 14.29 -2.54 -2.92
N CYS A 234 14.62 -1.26 -2.76
CA CYS A 234 13.86 -0.32 -1.93
C CYS A 234 12.42 -0.14 -2.44
N TYR A 235 12.23 0.00 -3.76
CA TYR A 235 10.89 0.11 -4.34
C TYR A 235 10.05 -1.15 -4.15
N LEU A 236 10.63 -2.34 -4.29
CA LEU A 236 9.95 -3.60 -4.01
C LEU A 236 9.54 -3.72 -2.53
N GLU A 237 10.40 -3.28 -1.61
CA GLU A 237 10.11 -3.25 -0.17
C GLU A 237 8.98 -2.26 0.14
N LYS A 238 9.08 -1.04 -0.36
CA LYS A 238 8.05 0.01 -0.20
C LYS A 238 6.71 -0.36 -0.84
N ALA A 239 6.73 -1.12 -1.93
CA ALA A 239 5.51 -1.66 -2.52
C ALA A 239 4.92 -2.84 -1.73
N GLY A 240 5.58 -3.28 -0.65
CA GLY A 240 5.12 -4.40 0.18
C GLY A 240 5.22 -5.76 -0.52
N ILE A 241 6.12 -5.92 -1.48
CA ILE A 241 6.34 -7.18 -2.19
C ILE A 241 7.40 -8.02 -1.48
N ILE A 242 8.45 -7.38 -0.99
CA ILE A 242 9.54 -8.02 -0.24
C ILE A 242 9.73 -7.38 1.13
N ASN A 243 10.39 -8.11 2.02
CA ASN A 243 10.92 -7.64 3.29
C ASN A 243 12.43 -7.83 3.30
N GLN A 244 13.18 -6.79 3.67
CA GLN A 244 14.63 -6.82 3.78
C GLN A 244 15.03 -6.92 5.25
N LEU A 245 15.64 -8.03 5.63
CA LEU A 245 16.29 -8.18 6.93
C LEU A 245 17.67 -7.51 6.87
N ARG A 246 17.86 -6.50 7.69
CA ARG A 246 19.15 -5.81 7.84
C ARG A 246 19.88 -6.34 9.06
N ALA A 247 21.18 -6.57 8.91
CA ALA A 247 21.99 -7.03 10.04
C ALA A 247 22.10 -5.89 11.07
N GLU A 248 21.75 -6.19 12.32
CA GLU A 248 22.13 -5.35 13.47
C GLU A 248 23.61 -5.62 13.76
N THR A 249 24.47 -4.71 13.36
CA THR A 249 25.91 -4.82 13.64
C THR A 249 26.43 -3.50 14.19
N GLU A 250 27.26 -3.59 15.23
CA GLU A 250 27.97 -2.47 15.78
C GLU A 250 28.96 -1.91 14.74
N GLY A 251 28.69 -0.69 14.27
CA GLY A 251 29.56 0.05 13.36
C GLY A 251 28.86 0.74 12.20
N ILE A 252 29.19 2.00 11.96
CA ILE A 252 28.57 2.88 10.95
C ILE A 252 28.62 2.31 9.53
N ARG A 253 29.61 1.47 9.19
CA ARG A 253 29.79 0.89 7.83
C ARG A 253 28.83 -0.27 7.52
N LEU A 254 28.16 -0.85 8.52
CA LEU A 254 27.29 -2.00 8.37
C LEU A 254 25.82 -1.63 8.61
N LEU A 255 25.54 -0.41 9.07
CA LEU A 255 24.18 0.13 9.17
C LEU A 255 23.51 0.10 7.79
N GLY A 256 22.43 -0.69 7.70
CA GLY A 256 21.65 -0.81 6.48
C GLY A 256 22.09 -1.91 5.49
N LYS A 257 23.11 -2.72 5.80
CA LYS A 257 23.48 -3.87 4.94
C LYS A 257 22.37 -4.92 4.99
N VAL A 258 21.76 -5.17 3.84
CA VAL A 258 20.74 -6.23 3.69
C VAL A 258 21.43 -7.60 3.81
N ASP A 259 21.03 -8.37 4.82
CA ASP A 259 21.52 -9.75 5.02
C ASP A 259 20.67 -10.75 4.27
N LYS A 260 19.35 -10.65 4.39
CA LYS A 260 18.40 -11.56 3.72
C LYS A 260 17.18 -10.83 3.22
N VAL A 261 16.57 -11.39 2.19
CA VAL A 261 15.33 -10.90 1.60
C VAL A 261 14.31 -12.02 1.58
N TYR A 262 13.09 -11.68 1.98
CA TYR A 262 11.93 -12.56 1.99
C TYR A 262 10.80 -11.94 1.18
N LEU A 263 9.91 -12.75 0.64
CA LEU A 263 8.65 -12.24 0.10
C LEU A 263 7.71 -11.91 1.24
N ASN A 264 7.02 -10.80 1.13
CA ASN A 264 6.02 -10.39 2.12
C ASN A 264 4.77 -11.31 2.13
N ASN A 265 4.55 -12.05 1.05
CA ASN A 265 3.50 -13.05 0.94
C ASN A 265 4.01 -14.31 0.26
N THR A 266 3.90 -15.45 0.93
CA THR A 266 4.33 -16.75 0.39
C THR A 266 3.59 -17.18 -0.88
N ASN A 267 2.35 -16.72 -1.06
CA ASN A 267 1.59 -17.01 -2.28
C ASN A 267 2.22 -16.39 -3.54
N LEU A 268 3.10 -15.40 -3.39
CA LEU A 268 3.88 -14.86 -4.51
C LEU A 268 4.81 -15.90 -5.14
N VAL A 269 5.27 -16.88 -4.35
CA VAL A 269 6.08 -17.99 -4.88
C VAL A 269 5.27 -18.77 -5.91
N TYR A 270 3.99 -19.07 -5.60
CA TYR A 270 3.11 -19.82 -6.51
C TYR A 270 2.74 -19.02 -7.76
N VAL A 271 2.52 -17.73 -7.61
CA VAL A 271 2.11 -16.84 -8.72
C VAL A 271 3.26 -16.57 -9.69
N LEU A 272 4.49 -16.43 -9.18
CA LEU A 272 5.65 -15.97 -9.96
C LEU A 272 6.58 -17.09 -10.42
N SER A 273 6.54 -18.28 -9.81
CA SER A 273 7.44 -19.38 -10.19
C SER A 273 7.06 -20.06 -11.50
N GLY A 274 5.82 -19.96 -11.95
CA GLY A 274 5.32 -20.62 -13.18
C GLY A 274 5.22 -22.14 -13.12
N ASN A 275 5.76 -22.75 -12.06
CA ASN A 275 5.75 -24.20 -11.79
C ASN A 275 5.39 -24.43 -10.33
N ILE A 276 5.09 -25.68 -9.95
CA ILE A 276 4.90 -26.06 -8.54
C ILE A 276 6.18 -25.68 -7.78
N PRO A 277 6.09 -24.75 -6.80
CA PRO A 277 7.29 -24.30 -6.09
C PRO A 277 7.83 -25.40 -5.20
N ASP A 278 9.14 -25.39 -4.98
CA ASP A 278 9.76 -26.24 -3.96
C ASP A 278 9.16 -25.88 -2.58
N ILE A 279 8.51 -26.88 -1.96
CA ILE A 279 7.88 -26.75 -0.64
C ILE A 279 8.89 -26.28 0.42
N GLY A 280 10.17 -26.66 0.29
CA GLY A 280 11.24 -26.20 1.15
C GLY A 280 11.43 -24.67 1.10
N ASN A 281 11.37 -24.07 -0.10
CA ASN A 281 11.49 -22.63 -0.28
C ASN A 281 10.25 -21.89 0.31
N VAL A 282 9.06 -22.44 0.10
CA VAL A 282 7.84 -21.87 0.69
C VAL A 282 7.92 -21.88 2.22
N ARG A 283 8.28 -23.00 2.84
CA ARG A 283 8.43 -23.13 4.30
C ARG A 283 9.48 -22.16 4.87
N ARG A 284 10.62 -22.02 4.21
CA ARG A 284 11.70 -21.09 4.63
C ARG A 284 11.28 -19.62 4.57
N ASN A 285 10.31 -19.28 3.74
CA ASN A 285 9.76 -17.93 3.67
C ASN A 285 8.67 -17.69 4.73
N VAL A 286 7.92 -18.71 5.14
CA VAL A 286 6.81 -18.60 6.11
C VAL A 286 7.32 -18.25 7.50
N ILE A 287 8.33 -18.95 8.00
CA ILE A 287 8.79 -18.82 9.39
C ILE A 287 9.21 -17.38 9.75
N PRO A 288 10.03 -16.68 8.93
CA PRO A 288 10.39 -15.30 9.24
C PRO A 288 9.22 -14.31 9.09
N LEU A 289 8.26 -14.57 8.20
CA LEU A 289 7.07 -13.73 8.06
C LEU A 289 6.25 -13.69 9.35
N TRP A 290 6.10 -14.82 10.04
CA TRP A 290 5.39 -14.91 11.31
C TRP A 290 6.09 -14.11 12.42
N VAL A 291 7.40 -14.09 12.43
CA VAL A 291 8.19 -13.29 13.39
C VAL A 291 8.02 -11.78 13.10
N PHE A 292 8.05 -11.37 11.84
CA PHE A 292 7.85 -9.97 11.47
C PHE A 292 6.43 -9.48 11.77
N VAL A 293 5.40 -10.29 11.53
CA VAL A 293 3.99 -9.92 11.82
C VAL A 293 3.67 -9.92 13.31
N SER A 294 4.46 -10.62 14.15
CA SER A 294 4.27 -10.65 15.61
C SER A 294 4.98 -9.50 16.35
N LEU A 295 5.84 -8.74 15.66
CA LEU A 295 6.61 -7.61 16.23
C LEU A 295 6.03 -6.24 15.88
N TYR A 296 4.98 -6.20 15.09
CA TYR A 296 4.19 -5.04 14.73
C TYR A 296 2.71 -5.38 14.96
#